data_c47016fcfb5bab9c1d47f3b9949ff6e8
#
_entry.id   c47016fcfb5bab9c1d47f3b9949ff6e8
#
_cell.length_a   1.000
_cell.length_b   1.000
_cell.length_c   1.000
_cell.angle_alpha   90.00
_cell.angle_beta   90.00
_cell.angle_gamma   90.00
#
_symmetry.space_group_name_H-M   'P 1'
#
loop_
_entity.id
_entity.type
_entity.pdbx_description
1 polymer ?
#
loop_
_entity_poly.entity_id
_entity_poly.type
_entity_poly.pdbx_seq_one_letter_code
_entity_poly.pdbx_strand_id
1 'polypeptide(L)'
;MDASLNIAIAAEFDLCEKIAEALEQSELDVGKVSIVEIYPFEEEQAVRFRNKAVAQLATDEIEWDSINYLFFAGQIDQAPLLAQAAESGCVVIDLKGICSALSNVPVVVPTINEENLTELRQRNIVSLPDPQVSQLALSLLPIIQQTNLTQVFATSLLPASYTDGETVNKLAGQTARLLNGMPLEEGETRFAFDVFPQQAANLNLQLQKIFPQLDNVIFHQIQVPVFYGMAQKVTALSDYEFDFQPQQSELIELHDSLITPVINGENENGEESVKLHISQQSAVENGVEFWTVADEQRFNIALLGVKLLESIYHQGY
;
A
#
# COMPACT_ATOMS: atom_id res chain seq x y z
N MET A 1 -10.82 4.58 -31.36
CA MET A 1 -9.58 5.15 -30.80
C MET A 1 -9.92 5.40 -29.35
N ASP A 2 -9.45 4.54 -28.46
CA ASP A 2 -9.61 4.80 -27.03
C ASP A 2 -8.84 6.10 -26.74
N ALA A 3 -9.52 7.03 -26.07
CA ALA A 3 -8.88 8.28 -25.71
C ALA A 3 -7.81 7.97 -24.65
N SER A 4 -6.59 8.49 -24.84
CA SER A 4 -5.52 8.33 -23.86
C SER A 4 -5.94 8.90 -22.51
N LEU A 5 -5.56 8.21 -21.41
CA LEU A 5 -6.00 8.53 -20.07
C LEU A 5 -5.29 9.77 -19.50
N ASN A 6 -6.04 10.63 -18.84
CA ASN A 6 -5.53 11.73 -18.04
C ASN A 6 -5.59 11.35 -16.57
N ILE A 7 -4.45 11.24 -15.91
CA ILE A 7 -4.30 10.78 -14.54
C ILE A 7 -3.75 11.89 -13.66
N ALA A 8 -4.35 12.10 -12.51
CA ALA A 8 -3.81 12.95 -11.46
C ALA A 8 -3.25 12.10 -10.31
N ILE A 9 -2.18 12.58 -9.68
CA ILE A 9 -1.58 11.96 -8.49
C ILE A 9 -1.50 13.02 -7.39
N ALA A 10 -2.13 12.76 -6.25
CA ALA A 10 -2.13 13.60 -5.06
C ALA A 10 -1.50 12.80 -3.90
N ALA A 11 -0.21 12.99 -3.66
CA ALA A 11 0.58 12.27 -2.68
C ALA A 11 1.82 13.08 -2.26
N GLU A 12 2.58 12.57 -1.28
CA GLU A 12 3.94 13.04 -1.00
C GLU A 12 4.86 12.82 -2.22
N PHE A 13 5.90 13.62 -2.37
CA PHE A 13 6.80 13.62 -3.52
C PHE A 13 7.32 12.20 -3.86
N ASP A 14 7.93 11.52 -2.91
CA ASP A 14 8.52 10.18 -3.12
C ASP A 14 7.49 9.14 -3.57
N LEU A 15 6.25 9.25 -3.08
CA LEU A 15 5.18 8.37 -3.50
C LEU A 15 4.64 8.74 -4.89
N CYS A 16 4.62 10.01 -5.25
CA CYS A 16 4.30 10.43 -6.61
C CYS A 16 5.27 9.83 -7.64
N GLU A 17 6.57 9.80 -7.34
CA GLU A 17 7.57 9.18 -8.21
C GLU A 17 7.33 7.67 -8.36
N LYS A 18 7.06 6.95 -7.26
CA LYS A 18 6.79 5.50 -7.28
C LYS A 18 5.52 5.16 -8.07
N ILE A 19 4.46 5.98 -7.93
CA ILE A 19 3.21 5.79 -8.71
C ILE A 19 3.48 6.07 -10.20
N ALA A 20 4.22 7.13 -10.53
CA ALA A 20 4.58 7.44 -11.92
C ALA A 20 5.40 6.32 -12.55
N GLU A 21 6.38 5.76 -11.83
CA GLU A 21 7.17 4.61 -12.25
C GLU A 21 6.30 3.35 -12.49
N ALA A 22 5.39 3.05 -11.58
CA ALA A 22 4.45 1.93 -11.74
C ALA A 22 3.52 2.12 -12.95
N LEU A 23 3.06 3.35 -13.20
CA LEU A 23 2.26 3.69 -14.39
C LEU A 23 3.06 3.53 -15.70
N GLU A 24 4.36 3.82 -15.69
CA GLU A 24 5.21 3.58 -16.87
C GLU A 24 5.33 2.10 -17.25
N GLN A 25 5.24 1.22 -16.25
CA GLN A 25 5.32 -0.23 -16.42
C GLN A 25 3.95 -0.88 -16.72
N SER A 26 2.85 -0.11 -16.61
CA SER A 26 1.48 -0.59 -16.84
C SER A 26 1.16 -0.73 -18.34
N GLU A 27 0.12 -1.52 -18.65
CA GLU A 27 -0.42 -1.67 -20.00
C GLU A 27 -1.38 -0.52 -20.40
N LEU A 28 -1.60 0.47 -19.53
CA LEU A 28 -2.53 1.56 -19.77
C LEU A 28 -1.99 2.58 -20.78
N ASP A 29 -2.86 3.06 -21.67
CA ASP A 29 -2.52 4.16 -22.58
C ASP A 29 -2.65 5.51 -21.85
N VAL A 30 -1.62 5.86 -21.07
CA VAL A 30 -1.57 7.11 -20.31
C VAL A 30 -1.10 8.26 -21.20
N GLY A 31 -1.99 9.21 -21.48
CA GLY A 31 -1.69 10.39 -22.27
C GLY A 31 -1.09 11.52 -21.47
N LYS A 32 -1.61 11.78 -20.26
CA LYS A 32 -1.15 12.86 -19.41
C LYS A 32 -1.16 12.44 -17.95
N VAL A 33 -0.06 12.76 -17.25
CA VAL A 33 0.02 12.72 -15.79
C VAL A 33 0.14 14.13 -15.26
N SER A 34 -0.54 14.46 -14.16
CA SER A 34 -0.44 15.71 -13.44
C SER A 34 -0.30 15.46 -11.95
N ILE A 35 0.52 16.21 -11.27
CA ILE A 35 0.66 16.13 -9.81
C ILE A 35 -0.21 17.20 -9.19
N VAL A 36 -1.00 16.81 -8.20
CA VAL A 36 -1.79 17.69 -7.35
C VAL A 36 -1.04 17.90 -6.05
N GLU A 37 -0.60 19.12 -5.83
CA GLU A 37 0.23 19.44 -4.67
C GLU A 37 -0.63 19.55 -3.40
N ILE A 38 -0.80 18.41 -2.70
CA ILE A 38 -1.45 18.35 -1.38
C ILE A 38 -0.44 18.43 -0.23
N TYR A 39 0.83 18.27 -0.53
CA TYR A 39 1.98 18.50 0.34
C TYR A 39 2.97 19.42 -0.37
N PRO A 40 3.66 20.33 0.34
CA PRO A 40 4.64 21.21 -0.30
C PRO A 40 5.83 20.39 -0.82
N PHE A 41 6.21 20.65 -2.08
CA PHE A 41 7.44 20.11 -2.66
C PHE A 41 8.58 21.11 -2.52
N GLU A 42 9.83 20.63 -2.50
CA GLU A 42 11.00 21.49 -2.55
C GLU A 42 11.17 22.07 -3.96
N GLU A 43 11.75 23.28 -4.09
CA GLU A 43 11.86 24.02 -5.37
C GLU A 43 12.55 23.24 -6.50
N GLU A 44 13.44 22.29 -6.14
CA GLU A 44 14.19 21.48 -7.11
C GLU A 44 13.54 20.13 -7.42
N GLN A 45 12.47 19.74 -6.72
CA GLN A 45 11.77 18.49 -6.91
C GLN A 45 10.82 18.56 -8.11
N ALA A 46 10.94 17.60 -9.01
CA ALA A 46 10.03 17.45 -10.15
C ALA A 46 9.82 15.98 -10.46
N VAL A 47 8.59 15.49 -10.26
CA VAL A 47 8.21 14.13 -10.65
C VAL A 47 8.36 13.98 -12.17
N ARG A 48 8.83 12.82 -12.60
CA ARG A 48 9.02 12.50 -14.02
C ARG A 48 8.09 11.36 -14.43
N PHE A 49 7.59 11.46 -15.64
CA PHE A 49 6.86 10.41 -16.32
C PHE A 49 7.38 10.31 -17.76
N ARG A 50 7.82 9.13 -18.18
CA ARG A 50 8.47 8.89 -19.48
C ARG A 50 9.62 9.89 -19.76
N ASN A 51 10.48 10.10 -18.76
CA ASN A 51 11.61 11.04 -18.76
C ASN A 51 11.24 12.53 -18.92
N LYS A 52 9.97 12.92 -18.82
CA LYS A 52 9.52 14.32 -18.89
C LYS A 52 9.06 14.77 -17.51
N ALA A 53 9.41 15.99 -17.14
CA ALA A 53 8.85 16.60 -15.94
C ALA A 53 7.32 16.72 -16.07
N VAL A 54 6.63 16.32 -15.02
CA VAL A 54 5.16 16.34 -14.93
C VAL A 54 4.71 17.71 -14.40
N ALA A 55 3.58 18.20 -14.90
CA ALA A 55 3.02 19.44 -14.39
C ALA A 55 2.58 19.28 -12.93
N GLN A 56 3.00 20.20 -12.08
CA GLN A 56 2.56 20.36 -10.71
C GLN A 56 1.49 21.45 -10.67
N LEU A 57 0.35 21.14 -10.06
CA LEU A 57 -0.80 22.01 -10.00
C LEU A 57 -1.18 22.23 -8.53
N ALA A 58 -1.45 23.47 -8.18
CA ALA A 58 -2.10 23.76 -6.91
C ALA A 58 -3.52 23.19 -6.91
N THR A 59 -4.08 22.94 -5.74
CA THR A 59 -5.39 22.27 -5.58
C THR A 59 -6.55 23.08 -6.19
N ASP A 60 -6.41 24.38 -6.34
CA ASP A 60 -7.38 25.32 -6.95
C ASP A 60 -7.19 25.52 -8.46
N GLU A 61 -6.09 25.00 -9.04
CA GLU A 61 -5.79 25.11 -10.48
C GLU A 61 -6.27 23.89 -11.30
N ILE A 62 -6.87 22.89 -10.65
CA ILE A 62 -7.20 21.63 -11.30
C ILE A 62 -8.56 21.70 -11.95
N GLU A 63 -8.61 21.35 -13.23
CA GLU A 63 -9.84 21.13 -13.99
C GLU A 63 -10.24 19.64 -13.88
N TRP A 64 -10.97 19.27 -12.83
CA TRP A 64 -11.37 17.90 -12.54
C TRP A 64 -12.12 17.22 -13.68
N ASP A 65 -12.93 17.97 -14.44
CA ASP A 65 -13.69 17.46 -15.60
C ASP A 65 -12.76 16.93 -16.71
N SER A 66 -11.47 17.30 -16.69
CA SER A 66 -10.47 16.84 -17.65
C SER A 66 -9.69 15.61 -17.17
N ILE A 67 -9.86 15.18 -15.91
CA ILE A 67 -9.14 14.08 -15.28
C ILE A 67 -10.03 12.83 -15.25
N ASN A 68 -9.51 11.72 -15.76
CA ASN A 68 -10.22 10.44 -15.72
C ASN A 68 -10.08 9.74 -14.36
N TYR A 69 -8.84 9.71 -13.83
CA TYR A 69 -8.52 8.99 -12.59
C TYR A 69 -7.63 9.82 -11.68
N LEU A 70 -7.89 9.74 -10.38
CA LEU A 70 -7.07 10.35 -9.33
C LEU A 70 -6.52 9.27 -8.41
N PHE A 71 -5.20 9.17 -8.31
CA PHE A 71 -4.53 8.49 -7.19
C PHE A 71 -4.41 9.44 -6.01
N PHE A 72 -5.05 9.10 -4.90
CA PHE A 72 -5.08 9.94 -3.72
C PHE A 72 -4.44 9.23 -2.52
N ALA A 73 -3.37 9.83 -1.96
CA ALA A 73 -2.67 9.35 -0.77
C ALA A 73 -2.53 10.45 0.30
N GLY A 74 -3.58 11.27 0.44
CA GLY A 74 -3.65 12.33 1.45
C GLY A 74 -4.15 11.84 2.81
N GLN A 75 -4.31 12.80 3.71
CA GLN A 75 -4.88 12.63 5.05
C GLN A 75 -6.39 12.92 5.04
N ILE A 76 -7.04 12.61 6.17
CA ILE A 76 -8.49 12.79 6.32
C ILE A 76 -8.95 14.25 6.19
N ASP A 77 -8.12 15.20 6.58
CA ASP A 77 -8.38 16.64 6.44
C ASP A 77 -8.37 17.11 4.98
N GLN A 78 -7.73 16.35 4.08
CA GLN A 78 -7.69 16.57 2.63
C GLN A 78 -8.82 15.84 1.88
N ALA A 79 -9.67 15.06 2.58
CA ALA A 79 -10.81 14.35 2.00
C ALA A 79 -11.78 15.25 1.17
N PRO A 80 -11.97 16.55 1.45
CA PRO A 80 -12.76 17.42 0.59
C PRO A 80 -12.28 17.49 -0.87
N LEU A 81 -10.96 17.42 -1.10
CA LEU A 81 -10.39 17.39 -2.46
C LEU A 81 -10.78 16.11 -3.21
N LEU A 82 -10.68 14.98 -2.54
CA LEU A 82 -11.08 13.67 -3.05
C LEU A 82 -12.57 13.66 -3.41
N ALA A 83 -13.44 14.21 -2.54
CA ALA A 83 -14.86 14.31 -2.78
C ALA A 83 -15.18 15.19 -3.99
N GLN A 84 -14.52 16.33 -4.13
CA GLN A 84 -14.67 17.25 -5.27
C GLN A 84 -14.31 16.56 -6.59
N ALA A 85 -13.20 15.82 -6.64
CA ALA A 85 -12.80 15.06 -7.82
C ALA A 85 -13.87 14.03 -8.22
N ALA A 86 -14.36 13.26 -7.24
CA ALA A 86 -15.37 12.22 -7.46
C ALA A 86 -16.72 12.82 -7.93
N GLU A 87 -17.15 13.95 -7.38
CA GLU A 87 -18.37 14.67 -7.78
C GLU A 87 -18.28 15.23 -9.20
N SER A 88 -17.07 15.57 -9.67
CA SER A 88 -16.81 16.03 -11.05
C SER A 88 -16.75 14.86 -12.06
N GLY A 89 -16.93 13.61 -11.61
CA GLY A 89 -16.93 12.44 -12.48
C GLY A 89 -15.58 11.74 -12.60
N CYS A 90 -14.54 12.24 -11.95
CA CYS A 90 -13.26 11.57 -11.84
C CYS A 90 -13.40 10.31 -10.98
N VAL A 91 -12.79 9.20 -11.38
CA VAL A 91 -12.70 8.01 -10.52
C VAL A 91 -11.52 8.15 -9.59
N VAL A 92 -11.77 8.09 -8.28
CA VAL A 92 -10.76 8.27 -7.25
C VAL A 92 -10.33 6.93 -6.67
N ILE A 93 -9.03 6.68 -6.68
CA ILE A 93 -8.39 5.54 -6.02
C ILE A 93 -7.75 6.06 -4.74
N ASP A 94 -8.40 5.82 -3.61
CA ASP A 94 -7.91 6.12 -2.28
C ASP A 94 -6.85 5.08 -1.88
N LEU A 95 -5.59 5.48 -1.93
CA LEU A 95 -4.44 4.59 -1.77
C LEU A 95 -4.10 4.27 -0.30
N LYS A 96 -4.61 5.06 0.65
CA LYS A 96 -4.37 4.89 2.10
C LYS A 96 -5.60 4.38 2.86
N GLY A 97 -6.70 4.10 2.17
CA GLY A 97 -7.91 3.56 2.78
C GLY A 97 -8.64 4.52 3.72
N ILE A 98 -8.47 5.84 3.55
CA ILE A 98 -9.14 6.83 4.41
C ILE A 98 -10.68 6.79 4.25
N CYS A 99 -11.16 6.39 3.08
CA CYS A 99 -12.58 6.21 2.79
C CYS A 99 -13.09 4.79 3.09
N SER A 100 -12.22 3.88 3.51
CA SER A 100 -12.55 2.45 3.71
C SER A 100 -13.64 2.19 4.75
N ALA A 101 -13.87 3.10 5.68
CA ALA A 101 -14.95 3.00 6.67
C ALA A 101 -16.33 3.34 6.11
N LEU A 102 -16.42 4.00 4.95
CA LEU A 102 -17.70 4.37 4.32
C LEU A 102 -18.37 3.11 3.74
N SER A 103 -19.67 2.94 4.02
CA SER A 103 -20.41 1.73 3.64
C SER A 103 -20.55 1.56 2.13
N ASN A 104 -20.56 2.66 1.38
CA ASN A 104 -20.76 2.70 -0.08
C ASN A 104 -19.44 3.02 -0.83
N VAL A 105 -18.30 2.78 -0.21
CA VAL A 105 -16.98 2.77 -0.84
C VAL A 105 -16.45 1.34 -0.80
N PRO A 106 -16.26 0.68 -1.96
CA PRO A 106 -15.65 -0.64 -1.99
C PRO A 106 -14.19 -0.58 -1.55
N VAL A 107 -13.77 -1.59 -0.78
CA VAL A 107 -12.36 -1.84 -0.46
C VAL A 107 -11.92 -3.02 -1.31
N VAL A 108 -10.93 -2.79 -2.18
CA VAL A 108 -10.53 -3.76 -3.19
C VAL A 108 -9.02 -3.99 -3.16
N VAL A 109 -8.63 -5.25 -3.15
CA VAL A 109 -7.26 -5.69 -3.42
C VAL A 109 -7.25 -6.39 -4.78
N PRO A 110 -6.44 -5.93 -5.74
CA PRO A 110 -6.32 -6.58 -7.06
C PRO A 110 -6.11 -8.09 -6.93
N THR A 111 -6.71 -8.87 -7.81
CA THR A 111 -6.70 -10.34 -7.86
C THR A 111 -7.46 -11.06 -6.74
N ILE A 112 -8.01 -10.36 -5.76
CA ILE A 112 -8.72 -10.98 -4.63
C ILE A 112 -10.24 -10.80 -4.72
N ASN A 113 -10.72 -9.55 -4.81
CA ASN A 113 -12.15 -9.22 -4.67
C ASN A 113 -12.59 -8.10 -5.64
N GLU A 114 -12.12 -8.16 -6.86
CA GLU A 114 -12.41 -7.16 -7.91
C GLU A 114 -13.90 -7.09 -8.29
N GLU A 115 -14.68 -8.11 -7.98
CA GLU A 115 -16.14 -8.11 -8.12
C GLU A 115 -16.82 -6.98 -7.33
N ASN A 116 -16.20 -6.52 -6.25
CA ASN A 116 -16.70 -5.41 -5.45
C ASN A 116 -16.62 -4.06 -6.20
N LEU A 117 -15.89 -3.97 -7.32
CA LEU A 117 -15.88 -2.79 -8.18
C LEU A 117 -17.27 -2.45 -8.77
N THR A 118 -18.21 -3.38 -8.78
CA THR A 118 -19.61 -3.12 -9.19
C THR A 118 -20.25 -1.99 -8.37
N GLU A 119 -19.77 -1.72 -7.16
CA GLU A 119 -20.25 -0.64 -6.30
C GLU A 119 -19.57 0.71 -6.57
N LEU A 120 -18.51 0.75 -7.39
CA LEU A 120 -17.69 1.94 -7.64
C LEU A 120 -18.54 3.15 -8.09
N ARG A 121 -19.52 2.93 -8.98
CA ARG A 121 -20.36 4.01 -9.53
C ARG A 121 -21.27 4.70 -8.51
N GLN A 122 -21.37 4.16 -7.30
CA GLN A 122 -22.17 4.82 -6.26
C GLN A 122 -21.53 6.14 -5.80
N ARG A 123 -20.18 6.21 -5.81
CA ARG A 123 -19.43 7.40 -5.38
C ARG A 123 -18.26 7.79 -6.26
N ASN A 124 -17.92 7.02 -7.27
CA ASN A 124 -16.68 7.14 -8.05
C ASN A 124 -15.42 7.09 -7.16
N ILE A 125 -15.48 6.41 -6.01
CA ILE A 125 -14.39 6.22 -5.08
C ILE A 125 -14.22 4.73 -4.80
N VAL A 126 -12.99 4.24 -4.88
CA VAL A 126 -12.58 2.92 -4.41
C VAL A 126 -11.39 3.08 -3.47
N SER A 127 -11.34 2.31 -2.40
CA SER A 127 -10.21 2.32 -1.48
C SER A 127 -9.35 1.08 -1.67
N LEU A 128 -8.04 1.28 -1.80
CA LEU A 128 -7.07 0.27 -1.41
C LEU A 128 -7.09 0.18 0.13
N PRO A 129 -6.97 -1.00 0.71
CA PRO A 129 -6.84 -1.09 2.15
C PRO A 129 -5.43 -0.63 2.60
N ASP A 130 -5.28 -0.45 3.90
CA ASP A 130 -3.98 -0.24 4.54
C ASP A 130 -2.96 -1.30 4.05
N PRO A 131 -1.67 -0.93 3.86
CA PRO A 131 -0.62 -1.87 3.45
C PRO A 131 -0.56 -3.15 4.28
N GLN A 132 -0.82 -3.08 5.60
CA GLN A 132 -0.85 -4.26 6.46
C GLN A 132 -1.97 -5.23 6.07
N VAL A 133 -3.11 -4.70 5.66
CA VAL A 133 -4.28 -5.48 5.26
C VAL A 133 -4.09 -6.08 3.87
N SER A 134 -3.60 -5.32 2.90
CA SER A 134 -3.35 -5.83 1.54
C SER A 134 -2.28 -6.93 1.54
N GLN A 135 -1.19 -6.74 2.31
CA GLN A 135 -0.13 -7.74 2.45
C GLN A 135 -0.64 -9.04 3.09
N LEU A 136 -1.42 -8.92 4.17
CA LEU A 136 -2.04 -10.06 4.84
C LEU A 136 -3.04 -10.76 3.91
N ALA A 137 -3.91 -10.00 3.22
CA ALA A 137 -4.93 -10.56 2.35
C ALA A 137 -4.34 -11.37 1.20
N LEU A 138 -3.30 -10.85 0.53
CA LEU A 138 -2.59 -11.56 -0.53
C LEU A 138 -1.95 -12.87 -0.04
N SER A 139 -1.37 -12.84 1.15
CA SER A 139 -0.72 -14.02 1.73
C SER A 139 -1.71 -15.08 2.25
N LEU A 140 -2.90 -14.67 2.70
CA LEU A 140 -3.94 -15.57 3.21
C LEU A 140 -4.82 -16.18 2.11
N LEU A 141 -4.90 -15.56 0.94
CA LEU A 141 -5.80 -16.03 -0.14
C LEU A 141 -5.66 -17.52 -0.45
N PRO A 142 -4.45 -18.08 -0.63
CA PRO A 142 -4.29 -19.52 -0.90
C PRO A 142 -4.78 -20.42 0.24
N ILE A 143 -4.75 -19.94 1.47
CA ILE A 143 -5.22 -20.69 2.65
C ILE A 143 -6.75 -20.67 2.71
N ILE A 144 -7.33 -19.47 2.56
CA ILE A 144 -8.79 -19.25 2.63
C ILE A 144 -9.52 -20.05 1.54
N GLN A 145 -8.89 -20.26 0.39
CA GLN A 145 -9.43 -21.09 -0.68
C GLN A 145 -9.46 -22.59 -0.35
N GLN A 146 -8.67 -23.03 0.61
CA GLN A 146 -8.54 -24.43 1.00
C GLN A 146 -9.32 -24.76 2.28
N THR A 147 -9.34 -23.84 3.25
CA THR A 147 -9.92 -24.10 4.58
C THR A 147 -10.52 -22.84 5.19
N ASN A 148 -11.40 -23.02 6.16
CA ASN A 148 -11.88 -21.93 6.99
C ASN A 148 -10.88 -21.65 8.11
N LEU A 149 -10.43 -20.41 8.22
CA LEU A 149 -9.56 -19.98 9.31
C LEU A 149 -10.39 -19.63 10.54
N THR A 150 -9.99 -20.17 11.68
CA THR A 150 -10.62 -19.91 12.99
C THR A 150 -9.97 -18.75 13.74
N GLN A 151 -8.66 -18.54 13.50
CA GLN A 151 -7.88 -17.48 14.15
C GLN A 151 -6.71 -17.09 13.25
N VAL A 152 -6.46 -15.80 13.15
CA VAL A 152 -5.26 -15.25 12.49
C VAL A 152 -4.58 -14.24 13.41
N PHE A 153 -3.27 -14.38 13.56
CA PHE A 153 -2.41 -13.39 14.20
C PHE A 153 -1.47 -12.81 13.15
N ALA A 154 -1.47 -11.49 13.01
CA ALA A 154 -0.57 -10.77 12.12
C ALA A 154 0.24 -9.75 12.94
N THR A 155 1.54 -9.99 13.09
CA THR A 155 2.44 -9.05 13.73
C THR A 155 3.16 -8.26 12.64
N SER A 156 2.78 -6.99 12.47
CA SER A 156 3.37 -6.07 11.49
C SER A 156 4.53 -5.30 12.11
N LEU A 157 5.68 -5.35 11.46
CA LEU A 157 6.84 -4.52 11.74
C LEU A 157 6.83 -3.34 10.76
N LEU A 158 6.50 -2.16 11.26
CA LEU A 158 6.21 -0.98 10.47
C LEU A 158 7.48 -0.13 10.32
N PRO A 159 7.93 0.16 9.08
CA PRO A 159 9.06 1.05 8.83
C PRO A 159 8.69 2.52 9.07
N ALA A 160 9.68 3.39 9.11
CA ALA A 160 9.47 4.83 9.23
C ALA A 160 8.61 5.40 8.08
N SER A 161 8.81 4.91 6.86
CA SER A 161 8.07 5.30 5.64
C SER A 161 6.59 4.94 5.67
N TYR A 162 6.18 4.01 6.52
CA TYR A 162 4.76 3.69 6.73
C TYR A 162 3.99 4.89 7.34
N THR A 163 4.66 5.68 8.18
CA THR A 163 4.08 6.89 8.76
C THR A 163 4.10 8.03 7.73
N ASP A 164 5.28 8.53 7.38
CA ASP A 164 5.51 9.60 6.41
C ASP A 164 7.01 9.80 6.12
N GLY A 165 7.34 10.65 5.14
CA GLY A 165 8.72 11.01 4.80
C GLY A 165 9.43 11.80 5.90
N GLU A 166 8.71 12.57 6.73
CA GLU A 166 9.29 13.28 7.87
C GLU A 166 9.83 12.30 8.92
N THR A 167 9.11 11.21 9.18
CA THR A 167 9.55 10.14 10.09
C THR A 167 10.81 9.44 9.58
N VAL A 168 10.94 9.23 8.26
CA VAL A 168 12.17 8.71 7.63
C VAL A 168 13.34 9.64 7.89
N ASN A 169 13.16 10.94 7.66
CA ASN A 169 14.19 11.96 7.90
C ASN A 169 14.56 12.07 9.39
N LYS A 170 13.59 11.98 10.29
CA LYS A 170 13.83 11.94 11.74
C LYS A 170 14.65 10.71 12.14
N LEU A 171 14.31 9.53 11.63
CA LEU A 171 15.07 8.30 11.91
C LEU A 171 16.53 8.44 11.45
N ALA A 172 16.77 8.99 10.25
CA ALA A 172 18.11 9.22 9.73
C ALA A 172 18.90 10.22 10.59
N GLY A 173 18.30 11.37 10.90
CA GLY A 173 18.91 12.41 11.71
C GLY A 173 19.22 11.95 13.14
N GLN A 174 18.28 11.26 13.79
CA GLN A 174 18.48 10.69 15.13
C GLN A 174 19.58 9.62 15.13
N THR A 175 19.61 8.76 14.11
CA THR A 175 20.67 7.74 13.98
C THR A 175 22.05 8.39 13.91
N ALA A 176 22.21 9.40 13.05
CA ALA A 176 23.47 10.13 12.92
C ALA A 176 23.87 10.84 14.22
N ARG A 177 22.95 11.54 14.89
CA ARG A 177 23.19 12.21 16.18
C ARG A 177 23.64 11.24 17.26
N LEU A 178 22.92 10.15 17.46
CA LEU A 178 23.21 9.17 18.52
C LEU A 178 24.55 8.44 18.29
N LEU A 179 24.87 8.09 17.04
CA LEU A 179 26.18 7.49 16.71
C LEU A 179 27.37 8.45 16.95
N ASN A 180 27.13 9.77 16.86
CA ASN A 180 28.13 10.79 17.19
C ASN A 180 28.12 11.20 18.68
N GLY A 181 27.39 10.48 19.54
CA GLY A 181 27.31 10.78 20.98
C GLY A 181 26.51 12.03 21.34
N MET A 182 25.71 12.56 20.39
CA MET A 182 24.84 13.71 20.63
C MET A 182 23.47 13.24 21.13
N PRO A 183 22.94 13.77 22.25
CA PRO A 183 21.64 13.40 22.75
C PRO A 183 20.53 13.91 21.84
N LEU A 184 19.35 13.27 21.92
CA LEU A 184 18.12 13.78 21.34
C LEU A 184 17.62 14.99 22.14
N GLU A 185 16.69 15.76 21.56
CA GLU A 185 16.06 16.88 22.23
C GLU A 185 15.08 16.39 23.30
N GLU A 186 14.87 17.22 24.31
CA GLU A 186 13.95 16.86 25.40
C GLU A 186 12.49 16.77 24.86
N GLY A 187 11.83 15.63 25.07
CA GLY A 187 10.47 15.37 24.58
C GLY A 187 10.39 14.84 23.14
N GLU A 188 11.52 14.72 22.44
CA GLU A 188 11.57 14.12 21.10
C GLU A 188 11.30 12.61 21.17
N THR A 189 10.33 12.11 20.38
CA THR A 189 10.08 10.67 20.25
C THR A 189 11.28 10.00 19.60
N ARG A 190 11.84 8.98 20.27
CA ARG A 190 12.98 8.24 19.75
C ARG A 190 12.55 7.16 18.76
N PHE A 191 12.93 7.31 17.50
CA PHE A 191 12.78 6.30 16.44
C PHE A 191 14.05 5.46 16.28
N ALA A 192 15.23 6.09 16.40
CA ALA A 192 16.49 5.41 16.20
C ALA A 192 16.82 4.43 17.33
N PHE A 193 17.09 3.18 16.98
CA PHE A 193 17.45 2.07 17.89
C PHE A 193 16.38 1.75 18.93
N ASP A 194 15.11 2.03 18.64
CA ASP A 194 13.98 1.74 19.54
C ASP A 194 12.81 1.10 18.79
N VAL A 195 11.93 0.44 19.53
CA VAL A 195 10.70 -0.18 19.01
C VAL A 195 9.56 0.16 19.95
N PHE A 196 8.37 0.42 19.39
CA PHE A 196 7.21 0.75 20.20
C PHE A 196 5.91 0.34 19.50
N PRO A 197 4.81 0.10 20.25
CA PRO A 197 3.54 -0.25 19.66
C PRO A 197 2.96 0.92 18.88
N GLN A 198 2.36 0.61 17.74
CA GLN A 198 1.57 1.51 16.90
C GLN A 198 0.12 1.07 16.89
N GLN A 199 -0.76 1.93 16.44
CA GLN A 199 -2.17 1.61 16.23
C GLN A 199 -2.67 2.31 14.97
N ALA A 200 -2.97 1.54 13.93
CA ALA A 200 -3.77 2.00 12.81
C ALA A 200 -5.24 1.64 13.03
N ALA A 201 -6.13 2.51 12.62
CA ALA A 201 -7.56 2.32 12.78
C ALA A 201 -8.14 1.40 11.68
N ASN A 202 -9.21 0.70 12.02
CA ASN A 202 -10.08 0.02 11.06
C ASN A 202 -9.47 -1.16 10.26
N LEU A 203 -8.31 -1.72 10.63
CA LEU A 203 -7.70 -2.83 9.88
C LEU A 203 -8.65 -4.03 9.76
N ASN A 204 -9.30 -4.43 10.85
CA ASN A 204 -10.26 -5.53 10.84
C ASN A 204 -11.48 -5.23 9.97
N LEU A 205 -11.98 -3.98 9.99
CA LEU A 205 -13.10 -3.58 9.13
C LEU A 205 -12.73 -3.65 7.64
N GLN A 206 -11.53 -3.21 7.30
CA GLN A 206 -11.02 -3.31 5.92
C GLN A 206 -10.87 -4.76 5.49
N LEU A 207 -10.29 -5.60 6.34
CA LEU A 207 -10.10 -7.03 6.04
C LEU A 207 -11.45 -7.76 5.89
N GLN A 208 -12.46 -7.45 6.71
CA GLN A 208 -13.81 -8.01 6.61
C GLN A 208 -14.53 -7.60 5.32
N LYS A 209 -14.24 -6.44 4.75
CA LYS A 209 -14.76 -6.06 3.43
C LYS A 209 -14.15 -6.87 2.30
N ILE A 210 -12.93 -7.42 2.49
CA ILE A 210 -12.25 -8.28 1.53
C ILE A 210 -12.64 -9.75 1.76
N PHE A 211 -12.61 -10.20 3.00
CA PHE A 211 -12.95 -11.55 3.43
C PHE A 211 -14.01 -11.53 4.53
N PRO A 212 -15.30 -11.47 4.19
CA PRO A 212 -16.40 -11.39 5.17
C PRO A 212 -16.44 -12.55 6.18
N GLN A 213 -15.82 -13.70 5.84
CA GLN A 213 -15.73 -14.88 6.70
C GLN A 213 -14.62 -14.78 7.77
N LEU A 214 -13.70 -13.82 7.67
CA LEU A 214 -12.62 -13.62 8.64
C LEU A 214 -13.04 -12.60 9.71
N ASP A 215 -13.54 -13.08 10.84
CA ASP A 215 -14.00 -12.26 11.96
C ASP A 215 -13.04 -12.29 13.17
N ASN A 216 -12.06 -13.19 13.17
CA ASN A 216 -11.16 -13.42 14.31
C ASN A 216 -9.69 -13.19 13.92
N VAL A 217 -9.36 -11.93 13.64
CA VAL A 217 -7.99 -11.52 13.26
C VAL A 217 -7.44 -10.52 14.28
N ILE A 218 -6.24 -10.77 14.77
CA ILE A 218 -5.53 -9.90 15.71
C ILE A 218 -4.31 -9.31 15.01
N PHE A 219 -4.32 -7.98 14.86
CA PHE A 219 -3.17 -7.22 14.38
C PHE A 219 -2.34 -6.72 15.56
N HIS A 220 -1.07 -7.10 15.59
CA HIS A 220 -0.05 -6.48 16.42
C HIS A 220 0.79 -5.56 15.54
N GLN A 221 0.90 -4.30 15.91
CA GLN A 221 1.56 -3.26 15.11
C GLN A 221 2.73 -2.71 15.91
N ILE A 222 3.92 -2.81 15.36
CA ILE A 222 5.18 -2.45 16.02
C ILE A 222 5.98 -1.56 15.08
N GLN A 223 6.22 -0.32 15.51
CA GLN A 223 7.18 0.56 14.83
C GLN A 223 8.60 0.03 15.07
N VAL A 224 9.37 -0.10 14.00
CA VAL A 224 10.76 -0.56 14.04
C VAL A 224 11.71 0.46 13.39
N PRO A 225 12.99 0.49 13.78
CA PRO A 225 13.97 1.45 13.26
C PRO A 225 14.49 1.03 11.87
N VAL A 226 13.57 0.80 10.94
CA VAL A 226 13.81 0.48 9.53
C VAL A 226 13.27 1.62 8.70
N PHE A 227 13.95 2.02 7.64
CA PHE A 227 13.55 3.14 6.79
C PHE A 227 12.37 2.78 5.91
N TYR A 228 12.47 1.69 5.15
CA TYR A 228 11.51 1.21 4.17
C TYR A 228 11.35 -0.31 4.28
N GLY A 229 10.23 -0.82 3.81
CA GLY A 229 9.94 -2.24 3.76
C GLY A 229 9.24 -2.75 5.02
N MET A 230 7.98 -3.12 4.85
CA MET A 230 7.15 -3.68 5.91
C MET A 230 7.28 -5.20 5.96
N ALA A 231 7.43 -5.74 7.16
CA ALA A 231 7.42 -7.17 7.38
C ALA A 231 6.23 -7.60 8.24
N GLN A 232 5.73 -8.83 8.01
CA GLN A 232 4.71 -9.43 8.86
C GLN A 232 5.08 -10.86 9.23
N LYS A 233 4.97 -11.20 10.52
CA LYS A 233 4.90 -12.59 10.98
C LYS A 233 3.43 -12.95 11.11
N VAL A 234 3.00 -13.96 10.38
CA VAL A 234 1.61 -14.41 10.34
C VAL A 234 1.50 -15.81 10.91
N THR A 235 0.50 -16.04 11.76
CA THR A 235 0.07 -17.36 12.19
C THR A 235 -1.40 -17.52 11.83
N ALA A 236 -1.74 -18.50 11.00
CA ALA A 236 -3.10 -18.79 10.56
C ALA A 236 -3.51 -20.18 11.06
N LEU A 237 -4.61 -20.25 11.82
CA LEU A 237 -5.12 -21.47 12.45
C LEU A 237 -6.48 -21.86 11.85
N SER A 238 -6.74 -23.16 11.77
CA SER A 238 -7.99 -23.77 11.32
C SER A 238 -8.44 -24.84 12.31
N ASP A 239 -9.68 -25.33 12.19
CA ASP A 239 -10.16 -26.48 12.97
C ASP A 239 -9.56 -27.81 12.50
N TYR A 240 -9.01 -27.84 11.28
CA TYR A 240 -8.50 -29.04 10.64
C TYR A 240 -7.09 -28.82 10.10
N GLU A 241 -6.29 -29.87 10.05
CA GLU A 241 -5.01 -29.83 9.34
C GLU A 241 -5.21 -29.50 7.86
N PHE A 242 -4.37 -28.63 7.33
CA PHE A 242 -4.32 -28.29 5.92
C PHE A 242 -2.86 -28.14 5.46
N ASP A 243 -2.63 -28.38 4.19
CA ASP A 243 -1.30 -28.24 3.59
C ASP A 243 -1.20 -26.85 2.93
N PHE A 244 -0.39 -25.98 3.54
CA PHE A 244 -0.15 -24.64 2.98
C PHE A 244 0.89 -24.72 1.88
N GLN A 245 0.42 -24.54 0.66
CA GLN A 245 1.29 -24.46 -0.52
C GLN A 245 1.05 -23.10 -1.22
N PRO A 246 1.72 -22.03 -0.78
CA PRO A 246 1.66 -20.77 -1.47
C PRO A 246 2.18 -20.95 -2.89
N GLN A 247 1.61 -20.24 -3.84
CA GLN A 247 2.03 -20.28 -5.24
C GLN A 247 2.72 -18.98 -5.61
N GLN A 248 3.82 -19.12 -6.34
CA GLN A 248 4.46 -17.98 -6.97
C GLN A 248 3.53 -17.40 -8.03
N SER A 249 3.46 -16.08 -8.11
CA SER A 249 2.62 -15.36 -9.07
C SER A 249 3.31 -14.08 -9.55
N GLU A 250 2.62 -13.30 -10.36
CA GLU A 250 3.10 -11.96 -10.73
C GLU A 250 3.34 -11.08 -9.50
N LEU A 251 2.49 -11.18 -8.47
CA LEU A 251 2.55 -10.37 -7.27
C LEU A 251 3.30 -11.02 -6.10
N ILE A 252 3.55 -12.34 -6.14
CA ILE A 252 4.09 -13.10 -5.00
C ILE A 252 5.34 -13.86 -5.43
N GLU A 253 6.40 -13.74 -4.64
CA GLU A 253 7.65 -14.47 -4.78
C GLU A 253 7.95 -15.28 -3.52
N LEU A 254 8.31 -16.57 -3.71
CA LEU A 254 8.59 -17.50 -2.63
C LEU A 254 10.08 -17.70 -2.44
N HIS A 255 10.53 -17.75 -1.20
CA HIS A 255 11.94 -17.90 -0.87
C HIS A 255 12.17 -19.00 0.16
N ASP A 256 13.16 -19.86 -0.10
CA ASP A 256 13.66 -20.84 0.88
C ASP A 256 14.51 -20.17 1.97
N SER A 257 15.17 -19.08 1.64
CA SER A 257 15.99 -18.28 2.56
C SER A 257 15.17 -17.18 3.22
N LEU A 258 15.65 -16.69 4.36
CA LEU A 258 15.03 -15.54 5.04
C LEU A 258 15.16 -14.26 4.18
N ILE A 259 14.04 -13.60 3.93
CA ILE A 259 13.99 -12.25 3.35
C ILE A 259 13.72 -11.25 4.48
N THR A 260 14.37 -10.11 4.42
CA THR A 260 14.18 -9.01 5.37
C THR A 260 13.85 -7.72 4.64
N PRO A 261 13.28 -6.70 5.30
CA PRO A 261 13.01 -5.40 4.68
C PRO A 261 14.21 -4.75 3.98
N VAL A 262 15.42 -5.00 4.48
CA VAL A 262 16.66 -4.45 3.90
C VAL A 262 17.13 -5.21 2.65
N ILE A 263 16.71 -6.46 2.46
CA ILE A 263 17.17 -7.35 1.38
C ILE A 263 16.08 -7.51 0.30
N ASN A 264 14.95 -6.87 0.45
CA ASN A 264 13.75 -7.09 -0.37
C ASN A 264 13.80 -6.55 -1.79
N GLY A 265 14.86 -5.88 -2.20
CA GLY A 265 14.88 -5.12 -3.45
C GLY A 265 15.59 -5.80 -4.61
N GLU A 266 16.38 -6.86 -4.38
CA GLU A 266 17.17 -7.47 -5.44
C GLU A 266 16.88 -8.97 -5.54
N ASN A 267 16.55 -9.44 -6.73
CA ASN A 267 16.52 -10.86 -7.03
C ASN A 267 17.99 -11.39 -7.15
N GLU A 268 18.15 -12.71 -7.33
CA GLU A 268 19.46 -13.36 -7.47
C GLU A 268 20.32 -12.80 -8.64
N ASN A 269 19.71 -12.03 -9.55
CA ASN A 269 20.36 -11.41 -10.69
C ASN A 269 20.67 -9.91 -10.45
N GLY A 270 20.37 -9.35 -9.26
CA GLY A 270 20.55 -7.94 -8.95
C GLY A 270 19.49 -7.02 -9.56
N GLU A 271 18.35 -7.58 -10.00
CA GLU A 271 17.21 -6.81 -10.51
C GLU A 271 16.22 -6.54 -9.35
N GLU A 272 15.69 -5.33 -9.29
CA GLU A 272 14.66 -4.98 -8.30
C GLU A 272 13.36 -5.75 -8.59
N SER A 273 12.86 -6.46 -7.57
CA SER A 273 11.60 -7.17 -7.65
C SER A 273 10.57 -6.51 -6.73
N VAL A 274 9.61 -5.79 -7.32
CA VAL A 274 8.50 -5.17 -6.59
C VAL A 274 7.39 -6.19 -6.40
N LYS A 275 7.52 -7.03 -5.35
CA LYS A 275 6.60 -8.14 -5.04
C LYS A 275 6.38 -8.29 -3.55
N LEU A 276 5.37 -9.08 -3.19
CA LEU A 276 5.23 -9.66 -1.88
C LEU A 276 6.12 -10.90 -1.77
N HIS A 277 7.11 -10.85 -0.90
CA HIS A 277 8.02 -11.95 -0.63
C HIS A 277 7.53 -12.79 0.55
N ILE A 278 7.41 -14.11 0.39
CA ILE A 278 7.02 -15.05 1.44
C ILE A 278 8.18 -16.01 1.72
N SER A 279 8.53 -16.16 2.99
CA SER A 279 9.61 -17.05 3.45
C SER A 279 9.32 -17.65 4.82
N GLN A 280 10.23 -18.47 5.35
CA GLN A 280 10.17 -19.02 6.72
C GLN A 280 8.83 -19.68 7.04
N GLN A 281 8.35 -20.53 6.14
CA GLN A 281 7.11 -21.28 6.34
C GLN A 281 7.33 -22.44 7.28
N SER A 282 6.44 -22.63 8.24
CA SER A 282 6.47 -23.75 9.18
C SER A 282 5.06 -24.21 9.56
N ALA A 283 4.84 -25.51 9.58
CA ALA A 283 3.60 -26.07 10.09
C ALA A 283 3.53 -25.92 11.62
N VAL A 284 2.34 -25.56 12.10
CA VAL A 284 1.97 -25.58 13.52
C VAL A 284 0.74 -26.49 13.67
N GLU A 285 0.34 -26.82 14.91
CA GLU A 285 -0.85 -27.64 15.13
C GLU A 285 -2.09 -26.95 14.51
N ASN A 286 -2.73 -27.63 13.56
CA ASN A 286 -3.87 -27.13 12.79
C ASN A 286 -3.65 -25.77 12.12
N GLY A 287 -2.43 -25.48 11.68
CA GLY A 287 -2.14 -24.19 11.10
C GLY A 287 -0.78 -24.07 10.45
N VAL A 288 -0.47 -22.85 10.08
CA VAL A 288 0.80 -22.47 9.47
C VAL A 288 1.29 -21.14 10.03
N GLU A 289 2.60 -21.02 10.13
CA GLU A 289 3.29 -19.76 10.31
C GLU A 289 4.15 -19.44 9.10
N PHE A 290 4.21 -18.16 8.74
CA PHE A 290 5.08 -17.68 7.68
C PHE A 290 5.50 -16.23 7.92
N TRP A 291 6.51 -15.83 7.16
CA TRP A 291 7.05 -14.49 7.18
C TRP A 291 6.85 -13.84 5.82
N THR A 292 6.35 -12.60 5.79
CA THR A 292 6.19 -11.84 4.56
C THR A 292 6.90 -10.50 4.64
N VAL A 293 7.41 -10.04 3.51
CA VAL A 293 8.04 -8.73 3.36
C VAL A 293 7.59 -8.12 2.03
N ALA A 294 7.27 -6.83 2.06
CA ALA A 294 7.07 -6.02 0.86
C ALA A 294 7.52 -4.58 1.11
N ASP A 295 7.92 -3.87 0.06
CA ASP A 295 8.04 -2.41 0.11
C ASP A 295 6.63 -1.83 0.12
N GLU A 296 6.19 -1.26 1.24
CA GLU A 296 4.82 -0.81 1.42
C GLU A 296 4.44 0.34 0.48
N GLN A 297 5.41 1.18 0.09
CA GLN A 297 5.14 2.28 -0.83
C GLN A 297 5.17 1.83 -2.30
N ARG A 298 6.18 1.05 -2.70
CA ARG A 298 6.32 0.58 -4.10
C ARG A 298 5.33 -0.52 -4.42
N PHE A 299 5.18 -1.52 -3.54
CA PHE A 299 4.30 -2.67 -3.77
C PHE A 299 2.87 -2.39 -3.32
N ASN A 300 2.65 -2.19 -2.01
CA ASN A 300 1.30 -2.15 -1.45
C ASN A 300 0.50 -0.91 -1.87
N ILE A 301 1.18 0.23 -2.14
CA ILE A 301 0.51 1.48 -2.52
C ILE A 301 0.62 1.71 -4.03
N ALA A 302 1.82 1.84 -4.58
CA ALA A 302 2.00 2.24 -5.97
C ALA A 302 1.59 1.13 -6.94
N LEU A 303 2.20 -0.06 -6.84
CA LEU A 303 1.92 -1.16 -7.77
C LEU A 303 0.47 -1.65 -7.65
N LEU A 304 0.00 -1.93 -6.42
CA LEU A 304 -1.39 -2.39 -6.24
C LEU A 304 -2.40 -1.30 -6.63
N GLY A 305 -2.07 -0.01 -6.44
CA GLY A 305 -2.89 1.10 -6.91
C GLY A 305 -3.03 1.12 -8.43
N VAL A 306 -1.92 0.94 -9.15
CA VAL A 306 -1.93 0.89 -10.60
C VAL A 306 -2.64 -0.38 -11.11
N LYS A 307 -2.41 -1.54 -10.49
CA LYS A 307 -3.15 -2.77 -10.81
C LYS A 307 -4.65 -2.63 -10.56
N LEU A 308 -5.05 -1.90 -9.52
CA LEU A 308 -6.45 -1.58 -9.28
C LEU A 308 -7.02 -0.67 -10.39
N LEU A 309 -6.25 0.32 -10.85
CA LEU A 309 -6.64 1.14 -12.00
C LEU A 309 -6.80 0.31 -13.26
N GLU A 310 -5.88 -0.63 -13.56
CA GLU A 310 -6.01 -1.55 -14.70
C GLU A 310 -7.32 -2.33 -14.63
N SER A 311 -7.65 -2.89 -13.44
CA SER A 311 -8.92 -3.63 -13.24
C SER A 311 -10.16 -2.75 -13.45
N ILE A 312 -10.14 -1.51 -12.96
CA ILE A 312 -11.21 -0.52 -13.15
C ILE A 312 -11.40 -0.20 -14.63
N TYR A 313 -10.30 0.10 -15.33
CA TYR A 313 -10.30 0.43 -16.75
C TYR A 313 -10.83 -0.72 -17.62
N HIS A 314 -10.37 -1.96 -17.37
CA HIS A 314 -10.81 -3.14 -18.10
C HIS A 314 -12.30 -3.47 -17.87
N GLN A 315 -12.87 -3.10 -16.71
CA GLN A 315 -14.30 -3.26 -16.43
C GLN A 315 -15.15 -2.12 -17.02
N GLY A 316 -14.54 -1.11 -17.66
CA GLY A 316 -15.22 -0.04 -18.38
C GLY A 316 -15.77 1.08 -17.47
N TYR A 317 -15.08 1.35 -16.39
CA TYR A 317 -15.38 2.49 -15.50
C TYR A 317 -14.59 3.73 -15.88
#